data_2d5fa31a41710a071a52d2710be76a17
#
_entry.id   2d5fa31a41710a071a52d2710be76a17
#
_cell.length_a   1.000
_cell.length_b   1.000
_cell.length_c   1.000
_cell.angle_alpha   90.00
_cell.angle_beta   90.00
_cell.angle_gamma   90.00
#
_symmetry.space_group_name_H-M   'P 1'
#
loop_
_entity.id
_entity.type
_entity.pdbx_description
1 polymer ?
#
loop_
_entity_poly.entity_id
_entity_poly.type
_entity_poly.pdbx_seq_one_letter_code
_entity_poly.pdbx_strand_id
1 'polypeptide(L)'
;MTQRVSFTLHATDGQARTGVINTPRGEIRTPAFMPVGTAATVKAMMPESVRATGADILLGNTYHLMLRPGAERVARLGGLHKFMNWERPILTDSGGFQVMSLADLRKLTEKGVTFRSHVDGSKHELTPERSMEVQKLLGSDIVMCFDECPALPADDKRVAESMRLSMRWAARSKDAFGDRPGHALFGIMQGGVTPELREESAKALVEISFDGYAIGGLAVGEGQEAMFGVLDYAPGFLPQDKPRYLMGVGKPDDIVGAVKRGVDMMDCVLPSRSGRTGQGWTRWGQVNLRNARHAEDTRPLDEACTCPACRNYSRAYLHHVIKSGEIIGSMLLTWHNLHYFQEIMAGMRDAIAAGRFADWEADFHALRAEGDIAPL
;
A
#
# COMPACT_ATOMS: atom_id res chain seq x y z
N MET A 1 -25.64 17.01 -4.60
CA MET A 1 -25.52 15.72 -3.91
C MET A 1 -24.07 15.30 -3.96
N THR A 2 -23.44 14.99 -2.83
CA THR A 2 -22.05 14.51 -2.80
C THR A 2 -22.01 13.13 -3.46
N GLN A 3 -21.16 12.96 -4.47
CA GLN A 3 -21.00 11.70 -5.20
C GLN A 3 -20.50 10.62 -4.21
N ARG A 4 -21.16 9.47 -4.18
CA ARG A 4 -20.68 8.31 -3.39
C ARG A 4 -19.46 7.69 -4.09
N VAL A 5 -18.56 7.15 -3.30
CA VAL A 5 -17.46 6.34 -3.84
C VAL A 5 -18.04 5.08 -4.50
N SER A 6 -17.59 4.78 -5.71
CA SER A 6 -18.06 3.63 -6.48
C SER A 6 -16.91 2.96 -7.22
N PHE A 7 -17.04 1.67 -7.48
CA PHE A 7 -16.10 0.91 -8.29
C PHE A 7 -16.75 0.46 -9.60
N THR A 8 -16.07 0.67 -10.71
CA THR A 8 -16.49 0.20 -12.03
C THR A 8 -15.42 -0.72 -12.58
N LEU A 9 -15.75 -1.98 -12.77
CA LEU A 9 -14.90 -2.97 -13.44
C LEU A 9 -15.03 -2.78 -14.94
N HIS A 10 -13.91 -2.60 -15.64
CA HIS A 10 -13.89 -2.35 -17.09
C HIS A 10 -13.58 -3.61 -17.88
N ALA A 11 -12.58 -4.38 -17.46
CA ALA A 11 -12.20 -5.63 -18.13
C ALA A 11 -11.55 -6.62 -17.17
N THR A 12 -11.52 -7.88 -17.60
CA THR A 12 -10.82 -8.98 -16.92
C THR A 12 -10.04 -9.79 -17.94
N ASP A 13 -8.90 -10.34 -17.51
CA ASP A 13 -8.11 -11.31 -18.26
C ASP A 13 -7.65 -12.41 -17.29
N GLY A 14 -8.26 -13.61 -17.38
CA GLY A 14 -8.21 -14.60 -16.33
C GLY A 14 -8.83 -14.05 -15.04
N GLN A 15 -8.07 -14.06 -13.95
CA GLN A 15 -8.48 -13.44 -12.67
C GLN A 15 -8.03 -11.97 -12.56
N ALA A 16 -7.07 -11.54 -13.38
CA ALA A 16 -6.61 -10.16 -13.41
C ALA A 16 -7.74 -9.22 -13.85
N ARG A 17 -7.82 -8.04 -13.22
CA ARG A 17 -8.93 -7.10 -13.44
C ARG A 17 -8.42 -5.67 -13.58
N THR A 18 -9.09 -4.88 -14.42
CA THR A 18 -8.85 -3.44 -14.52
C THR A 18 -10.17 -2.68 -14.44
N GLY A 19 -10.15 -1.54 -13.75
CA GLY A 19 -11.32 -0.72 -13.51
C GLY A 19 -10.95 0.63 -12.91
N VAL A 20 -11.96 1.30 -12.33
CA VAL A 20 -11.80 2.63 -11.73
C VAL A 20 -12.60 2.72 -10.43
N ILE A 21 -11.97 3.22 -9.38
CA ILE A 21 -12.67 3.68 -8.18
C ILE A 21 -12.91 5.19 -8.35
N ASN A 22 -14.18 5.58 -8.40
CA ASN A 22 -14.57 6.97 -8.52
C ASN A 22 -14.73 7.59 -7.13
N THR A 23 -14.03 8.69 -6.88
CA THR A 23 -14.13 9.47 -5.63
C THR A 23 -14.40 10.93 -5.93
N PRO A 24 -14.90 11.72 -4.97
CA PRO A 24 -15.03 13.16 -5.16
C PRO A 24 -13.73 13.91 -5.45
N ARG A 25 -12.57 13.29 -5.17
CA ARG A 25 -11.24 13.86 -5.41
C ARG A 25 -10.53 13.32 -6.65
N GLY A 26 -11.25 12.55 -7.46
CA GLY A 26 -10.77 12.00 -8.72
C GLY A 26 -10.84 10.49 -8.76
N GLU A 27 -10.41 9.98 -9.90
CA GLU A 27 -10.43 8.56 -10.22
C GLU A 27 -9.15 7.87 -9.73
N ILE A 28 -9.30 6.63 -9.28
CA ILE A 28 -8.20 5.72 -8.97
C ILE A 28 -8.29 4.58 -9.99
N ARG A 29 -7.37 4.57 -10.94
CA ARG A 29 -7.29 3.51 -11.97
C ARG A 29 -6.69 2.25 -11.35
N THR A 30 -7.37 1.14 -11.48
CA THR A 30 -6.92 -0.15 -10.95
C THR A 30 -6.44 -1.10 -12.06
N PRO A 31 -5.41 -1.95 -11.80
CA PRO A 31 -4.65 -2.03 -10.57
C PRO A 31 -3.91 -0.73 -10.22
N ALA A 32 -3.81 -0.44 -8.92
CA ALA A 32 -3.22 0.79 -8.39
C ALA A 32 -2.16 0.48 -7.33
N PHE A 33 -1.02 1.16 -7.39
CA PHE A 33 -0.01 1.14 -6.34
C PHE A 33 -0.03 2.48 -5.58
N MET A 34 -0.16 2.40 -4.25
CA MET A 34 -0.21 3.56 -3.36
C MET A 34 1.16 3.84 -2.75
N PRO A 35 1.83 4.95 -3.10
CA PRO A 35 2.99 5.41 -2.35
C PRO A 35 2.63 5.70 -0.89
N VAL A 36 3.52 5.31 0.05
CA VAL A 36 3.26 5.45 1.48
C VAL A 36 3.76 6.80 2.01
N GLY A 37 2.82 7.62 2.46
CA GLY A 37 3.03 8.91 3.09
C GLY A 37 2.91 8.87 4.61
N THR A 38 3.79 8.16 5.31
CA THR A 38 3.70 7.81 6.75
C THR A 38 3.40 9.01 7.66
N ALA A 39 4.11 10.11 7.50
CA ALA A 39 3.99 11.30 8.36
C ALA A 39 3.53 12.53 7.53
N ALA A 40 2.47 12.36 6.76
CA ALA A 40 1.97 13.34 5.79
C ALA A 40 3.01 13.68 4.69
N THR A 41 3.86 12.72 4.35
CA THR A 41 4.83 12.88 3.26
C THR A 41 5.32 11.53 2.76
N VAL A 42 5.43 11.38 1.46
CA VAL A 42 6.24 10.32 0.86
C VAL A 42 7.71 10.73 1.03
N LYS A 43 8.45 9.92 1.79
CA LYS A 43 9.83 10.28 2.19
C LYS A 43 10.71 10.56 0.99
N ALA A 44 11.47 11.66 1.05
CA ALA A 44 12.37 12.15 0.02
C ALA A 44 11.68 12.60 -1.29
N MET A 45 10.37 12.91 -1.24
CA MET A 45 9.63 13.38 -2.42
C MET A 45 8.78 14.60 -2.11
N MET A 46 8.76 15.54 -3.03
CA MET A 46 7.75 16.60 -3.07
C MET A 46 6.40 16.01 -3.52
N PRO A 47 5.26 16.47 -3.02
CA PRO A 47 3.94 15.98 -3.46
C PRO A 47 3.74 16.09 -4.98
N GLU A 48 4.21 17.16 -5.59
CA GLU A 48 4.16 17.40 -7.03
C GLU A 48 4.96 16.32 -7.80
N SER A 49 6.12 15.93 -7.26
CA SER A 49 6.95 14.87 -7.85
C SER A 49 6.29 13.50 -7.72
N VAL A 50 5.61 13.23 -6.60
CA VAL A 50 4.81 11.99 -6.46
C VAL A 50 3.67 11.98 -7.47
N ARG A 51 2.97 13.10 -7.65
CA ARG A 51 1.91 13.23 -8.67
C ARG A 51 2.45 12.99 -10.06
N ALA A 52 3.63 13.51 -10.37
CA ALA A 52 4.27 13.35 -11.67
C ALA A 52 4.71 11.90 -11.99
N THR A 53 4.78 11.00 -10.99
CA THR A 53 4.98 9.57 -11.25
C THR A 53 3.75 8.88 -11.83
N GLY A 54 2.57 9.50 -11.78
CA GLY A 54 1.30 8.91 -12.21
C GLY A 54 0.48 8.29 -11.08
N ALA A 55 0.88 8.44 -9.82
CA ALA A 55 0.11 7.96 -8.67
C ALA A 55 -1.24 8.67 -8.56
N ASP A 56 -2.33 7.90 -8.50
CA ASP A 56 -3.69 8.43 -8.35
C ASP A 56 -4.08 8.60 -6.88
N ILE A 57 -3.47 7.89 -5.97
CA ILE A 57 -3.78 7.81 -4.54
C ILE A 57 -2.52 7.66 -3.71
N LEU A 58 -2.54 8.15 -2.46
CA LEU A 58 -1.52 7.91 -1.42
C LEU A 58 -2.10 7.13 -0.25
N LEU A 59 -1.21 6.48 0.52
CA LEU A 59 -1.54 5.93 1.82
C LEU A 59 -0.94 6.79 2.94
N GLY A 60 -1.76 7.17 3.93
CA GLY A 60 -1.33 7.79 5.19
C GLY A 60 -1.45 6.80 6.35
N ASN A 61 -0.53 6.87 7.34
CA ASN A 61 -0.57 5.97 8.48
C ASN A 61 -1.23 6.63 9.69
N THR A 62 -2.40 6.13 10.06
CA THR A 62 -3.23 6.61 11.17
C THR A 62 -2.48 6.66 12.49
N TYR A 63 -1.77 5.59 12.86
CA TYR A 63 -0.99 5.53 14.10
C TYR A 63 0.05 6.66 14.19
N HIS A 64 0.84 6.86 13.15
CA HIS A 64 1.87 7.89 13.15
C HIS A 64 1.28 9.30 13.20
N LEU A 65 0.24 9.56 12.42
CA LEU A 65 -0.41 10.88 12.34
C LEU A 65 -1.21 11.22 13.60
N MET A 66 -1.78 10.23 14.28
CA MET A 66 -2.43 10.38 15.59
C MET A 66 -1.43 10.81 16.65
N LEU A 67 -0.23 10.22 16.68
CA LEU A 67 0.81 10.53 17.65
C LEU A 67 1.50 11.87 17.33
N ARG A 68 1.80 12.10 16.06
CA ARG A 68 2.50 13.32 15.61
C ARG A 68 2.13 13.65 14.16
N PRO A 69 1.55 14.81 13.86
CA PRO A 69 1.38 15.98 14.76
C PRO A 69 0.11 15.94 15.64
N GLY A 70 -0.71 14.89 15.56
CA GLY A 70 -2.01 14.73 16.20
C GLY A 70 -3.16 14.99 15.23
N ALA A 71 -4.15 14.08 15.19
CA ALA A 71 -5.25 14.13 14.23
C ALA A 71 -6.12 15.40 14.39
N GLU A 72 -6.36 15.85 15.62
CA GLU A 72 -7.09 17.08 15.93
C GLU A 72 -6.38 18.33 15.39
N ARG A 73 -5.04 18.32 15.44
CA ARG A 73 -4.24 19.41 14.86
C ARG A 73 -4.36 19.43 13.33
N VAL A 74 -4.24 18.26 12.69
CA VAL A 74 -4.40 18.14 11.23
C VAL A 74 -5.79 18.60 10.81
N ALA A 75 -6.85 18.22 11.54
CA ALA A 75 -8.22 18.66 11.27
C ALA A 75 -8.35 20.20 11.33
N ARG A 76 -7.81 20.84 12.38
CA ARG A 76 -7.83 22.33 12.49
C ARG A 76 -7.07 23.03 11.37
N LEU A 77 -6.07 22.36 10.77
CA LEU A 77 -5.30 22.88 9.64
C LEU A 77 -5.92 22.57 8.27
N GLY A 78 -7.13 22.00 8.25
CA GLY A 78 -7.91 21.75 7.03
C GLY A 78 -7.83 20.35 6.47
N GLY A 79 -7.42 19.38 7.30
CA GLY A 79 -7.29 17.98 6.93
C GLY A 79 -5.97 17.64 6.23
N LEU A 80 -5.76 16.34 5.99
CA LEU A 80 -4.49 15.82 5.50
C LEU A 80 -4.14 16.33 4.11
N HIS A 81 -5.13 16.46 3.22
CA HIS A 81 -4.95 16.96 1.86
C HIS A 81 -4.33 18.36 1.83
N LYS A 82 -4.92 19.30 2.59
CA LYS A 82 -4.41 20.66 2.69
C LYS A 82 -3.07 20.71 3.43
N PHE A 83 -2.94 19.93 4.49
CA PHE A 83 -1.73 19.88 5.32
C PHE A 83 -0.50 19.44 4.55
N MET A 84 -0.64 18.46 3.62
CA MET A 84 0.48 17.92 2.84
C MET A 84 0.50 18.38 1.37
N ASN A 85 -0.39 19.29 0.97
CA ASN A 85 -0.51 19.75 -0.43
C ASN A 85 -0.76 18.62 -1.44
N TRP A 86 -1.69 17.70 -1.09
CA TRP A 86 -2.07 16.60 -1.97
C TRP A 86 -3.58 16.63 -2.23
N GLU A 87 -4.00 16.89 -3.47
CA GLU A 87 -5.41 17.11 -3.83
C GLU A 87 -6.14 15.82 -4.25
N ARG A 88 -5.39 14.76 -4.59
CA ARG A 88 -5.91 13.47 -5.02
C ARG A 88 -6.35 12.61 -3.84
N PRO A 89 -7.04 11.47 -4.07
CA PRO A 89 -7.46 10.58 -3.00
C PRO A 89 -6.34 10.16 -2.03
N ILE A 90 -6.73 9.99 -0.77
CA ILE A 90 -5.89 9.45 0.31
C ILE A 90 -6.64 8.29 0.97
N LEU A 91 -5.96 7.15 1.09
CA LEU A 91 -6.36 6.07 1.98
C LEU A 91 -5.58 6.19 3.29
N THR A 92 -6.24 6.02 4.43
CA THR A 92 -5.55 5.82 5.72
C THR A 92 -5.76 4.41 6.23
N ASP A 93 -4.67 3.80 6.73
CA ASP A 93 -4.76 2.51 7.42
C ASP A 93 -5.52 2.62 8.75
N SER A 94 -5.82 1.48 9.38
CA SER A 94 -6.53 1.44 10.66
C SER A 94 -5.68 1.89 11.87
N GLY A 95 -4.35 1.84 11.74
CA GLY A 95 -3.38 1.97 12.83
C GLY A 95 -3.13 0.68 13.61
N GLY A 96 -3.93 -0.37 13.40
CA GLY A 96 -3.85 -1.64 14.14
C GLY A 96 -2.49 -2.32 14.02
N PHE A 97 -2.00 -2.52 12.80
CA PHE A 97 -0.71 -3.15 12.56
C PHE A 97 0.46 -2.41 13.23
N GLN A 98 0.50 -1.07 13.15
CA GLN A 98 1.58 -0.27 13.73
C GLN A 98 1.56 -0.33 15.27
N VAL A 99 0.39 -0.33 15.90
CA VAL A 99 0.28 -0.56 17.34
C VAL A 99 0.83 -1.92 17.71
N MET A 100 0.56 -2.96 16.91
CA MET A 100 1.03 -4.32 17.16
C MET A 100 2.52 -4.49 16.91
N SER A 101 3.11 -3.77 15.95
CA SER A 101 4.52 -3.91 15.55
C SER A 101 5.49 -2.92 16.21
N LEU A 102 5.03 -1.72 16.59
CA LEU A 102 5.90 -0.62 17.04
C LEU A 102 5.69 -0.21 18.49
N ALA A 103 4.53 -0.51 19.10
CA ALA A 103 4.23 -0.06 20.44
C ALA A 103 4.80 -0.98 21.51
N ASP A 104 5.56 -0.40 22.44
CA ASP A 104 5.95 -1.08 23.65
C ASP A 104 4.78 -1.16 24.64
N LEU A 105 4.76 -2.19 25.51
CA LEU A 105 3.78 -2.35 26.60
C LEU A 105 2.33 -2.17 26.12
N ARG A 106 1.91 -2.99 25.17
CA ARG A 106 0.53 -3.03 24.68
C ARG A 106 -0.33 -4.01 25.46
N LYS A 107 -1.59 -3.67 25.66
CA LYS A 107 -2.62 -4.55 26.22
C LYS A 107 -3.80 -4.62 25.25
N LEU A 108 -4.01 -5.81 24.71
CA LEU A 108 -5.14 -6.13 23.83
C LEU A 108 -6.34 -6.58 24.68
N THR A 109 -7.52 -6.08 24.35
CA THR A 109 -8.80 -6.45 24.97
C THR A 109 -9.90 -6.44 23.90
N GLU A 110 -11.09 -6.94 24.22
CA GLU A 110 -12.28 -6.82 23.35
C GLU A 110 -12.60 -5.34 22.99
N LYS A 111 -12.32 -4.41 23.90
CA LYS A 111 -12.56 -2.98 23.68
C LYS A 111 -11.65 -2.38 22.61
N GLY A 112 -10.38 -2.76 22.60
CA GLY A 112 -9.33 -2.21 21.75
C GLY A 112 -7.94 -2.46 22.32
N VAL A 113 -6.98 -1.62 21.97
CA VAL A 113 -5.58 -1.71 22.37
C VAL A 113 -5.17 -0.50 23.18
N THR A 114 -4.64 -0.74 24.39
CA THR A 114 -3.94 0.29 25.15
C THR A 114 -2.45 0.11 24.97
N PHE A 115 -1.71 1.20 24.71
CA PHE A 115 -0.28 1.14 24.42
C PHE A 115 0.44 2.41 24.87
N ARG A 116 1.78 2.35 24.91
CA ARG A 116 2.64 3.53 25.06
C ARG A 116 3.21 3.97 23.71
N SER A 117 3.18 5.28 23.49
CA SER A 117 3.76 5.91 22.31
C SER A 117 5.28 5.69 22.28
N HIS A 118 5.79 5.22 21.13
CA HIS A 118 7.24 5.12 20.89
C HIS A 118 7.90 6.50 20.68
N VAL A 119 7.10 7.58 20.58
CA VAL A 119 7.58 8.95 20.34
C VAL A 119 7.95 9.64 21.63
N ASP A 120 7.11 9.49 22.68
CA ASP A 120 7.20 10.25 23.93
C ASP A 120 6.80 9.45 25.18
N GLY A 121 6.48 8.17 25.03
CA GLY A 121 6.07 7.28 26.12
C GLY A 121 4.66 7.52 26.66
N SER A 122 3.90 8.48 26.13
CA SER A 122 2.52 8.76 26.57
C SER A 122 1.60 7.57 26.34
N LYS A 123 0.59 7.43 27.23
CA LYS A 123 -0.36 6.32 27.17
C LYS A 123 -1.53 6.68 26.24
N HIS A 124 -1.84 5.78 25.32
CA HIS A 124 -2.94 5.91 24.39
C HIS A 124 -3.84 4.68 24.41
N GLU A 125 -5.10 4.88 24.01
CA GLU A 125 -6.06 3.82 23.74
C GLU A 125 -6.52 3.98 22.28
N LEU A 126 -6.48 2.90 21.49
CA LEU A 126 -7.04 2.83 20.15
C LEU A 126 -8.11 1.75 20.13
N THR A 127 -9.34 2.16 19.85
CA THR A 127 -10.51 1.32 19.69
C THR A 127 -11.01 1.43 18.24
N PRO A 128 -11.91 0.56 17.78
CA PRO A 128 -12.55 0.73 16.47
C PRO A 128 -13.13 2.14 16.30
N GLU A 129 -13.85 2.65 17.28
CA GLU A 129 -14.47 3.98 17.26
C GLU A 129 -13.42 5.09 17.18
N ARG A 130 -12.33 4.99 17.98
CA ARG A 130 -11.26 5.99 17.96
C ARG A 130 -10.50 5.95 16.64
N SER A 131 -10.25 4.78 16.06
CA SER A 131 -9.63 4.67 14.73
C SER A 131 -10.48 5.36 13.67
N MET A 132 -11.81 5.15 13.67
CA MET A 132 -12.72 5.83 12.76
C MET A 132 -12.73 7.35 12.96
N GLU A 133 -12.71 7.80 14.21
CA GLU A 133 -12.64 9.23 14.55
C GLU A 133 -11.33 9.86 14.06
N VAL A 134 -10.18 9.23 14.30
CA VAL A 134 -8.87 9.71 13.85
C VAL A 134 -8.83 9.83 12.34
N GLN A 135 -9.25 8.81 11.60
CA GLN A 135 -9.29 8.83 10.14
C GLN A 135 -10.27 9.89 9.60
N LYS A 136 -11.38 10.13 10.31
CA LYS A 136 -12.31 11.23 10.01
C LYS A 136 -11.65 12.60 10.20
N LEU A 137 -10.92 12.80 11.29
CA LEU A 137 -10.19 14.05 11.58
C LEU A 137 -9.08 14.30 10.55
N LEU A 138 -8.42 13.25 10.07
CA LEU A 138 -7.44 13.33 8.98
C LEU A 138 -8.10 13.70 7.64
N GLY A 139 -9.39 13.37 7.45
CA GLY A 139 -10.15 13.69 6.24
C GLY A 139 -9.79 12.79 5.04
N SER A 140 -9.39 11.54 5.29
CA SER A 140 -9.10 10.57 4.21
C SER A 140 -10.35 10.13 3.46
N ASP A 141 -10.19 9.85 2.17
CA ASP A 141 -11.28 9.45 1.25
C ASP A 141 -11.65 7.98 1.42
N ILE A 142 -10.64 7.12 1.63
CA ILE A 142 -10.82 5.70 1.93
C ILE A 142 -10.28 5.43 3.34
N VAL A 143 -11.10 4.80 4.16
CA VAL A 143 -10.87 4.52 5.58
C VAL A 143 -10.83 3.02 5.76
N MET A 144 -9.89 2.49 6.57
CA MET A 144 -9.80 1.07 6.89
C MET A 144 -10.47 0.77 8.23
N CYS A 145 -11.26 -0.31 8.32
CA CYS A 145 -11.76 -0.78 9.60
C CYS A 145 -10.61 -1.17 10.55
N PHE A 146 -10.83 -1.08 11.86
CA PHE A 146 -9.82 -1.46 12.84
C PHE A 146 -9.73 -2.98 12.95
N ASP A 147 -8.51 -3.51 12.91
CA ASP A 147 -8.21 -4.93 12.91
C ASP A 147 -7.07 -5.30 13.86
N GLU A 148 -6.94 -6.56 14.16
CA GLU A 148 -5.81 -7.14 14.88
C GLU A 148 -5.08 -8.10 13.95
N CYS A 149 -3.78 -7.86 13.75
CA CYS A 149 -2.89 -8.71 13.00
C CYS A 149 -1.88 -9.35 13.97
N PRO A 150 -1.98 -10.65 14.27
CA PRO A 150 -1.06 -11.30 15.20
C PRO A 150 0.34 -11.36 14.62
N ALA A 151 1.35 -11.25 15.49
CA ALA A 151 2.74 -11.49 15.08
C ALA A 151 2.94 -12.97 14.74
N LEU A 152 3.70 -13.25 13.67
CA LEU A 152 4.09 -14.61 13.33
C LEU A 152 5.45 -14.99 13.99
N PRO A 153 5.66 -16.28 14.33
CA PRO A 153 4.71 -17.40 14.19
C PRO A 153 3.58 -17.36 15.23
N ALA A 154 2.37 -17.72 14.82
CA ALA A 154 1.21 -17.88 15.69
C ALA A 154 0.55 -19.23 15.40
N ASP A 155 0.01 -19.89 16.42
CA ASP A 155 -0.77 -21.13 16.24
C ASP A 155 -2.17 -20.82 15.67
N ASP A 156 -2.81 -21.84 15.11
CA ASP A 156 -4.12 -21.72 14.45
C ASP A 156 -5.20 -21.19 15.39
N LYS A 157 -5.15 -21.54 16.67
CA LYS A 157 -6.09 -21.06 17.68
C LYS A 157 -5.97 -19.55 17.85
N ARG A 158 -4.73 -19.04 18.00
CA ARG A 158 -4.45 -17.60 18.13
C ARG A 158 -4.85 -16.84 16.86
N VAL A 159 -4.58 -17.40 15.68
CA VAL A 159 -5.00 -16.82 14.40
C VAL A 159 -6.54 -16.73 14.32
N ALA A 160 -7.25 -17.78 14.70
CA ALA A 160 -8.72 -17.81 14.69
C ALA A 160 -9.32 -16.81 15.69
N GLU A 161 -8.79 -16.73 16.91
CA GLU A 161 -9.22 -15.76 17.94
C GLU A 161 -9.01 -14.32 17.46
N SER A 162 -7.86 -14.03 16.88
CA SER A 162 -7.51 -12.72 16.30
C SER A 162 -8.45 -12.33 15.15
N MET A 163 -8.65 -13.25 14.22
CA MET A 163 -9.57 -13.04 13.09
C MET A 163 -10.98 -12.71 13.57
N ARG A 164 -11.53 -13.51 14.51
CA ARG A 164 -12.89 -13.28 15.03
C ARG A 164 -13.02 -11.99 15.84
N LEU A 165 -11.95 -11.58 16.57
CA LEU A 165 -11.90 -10.27 17.20
C LEU A 165 -11.94 -9.16 16.14
N SER A 166 -11.16 -9.30 15.06
CA SER A 166 -11.17 -8.34 13.94
C SER A 166 -12.55 -8.21 13.30
N MET A 167 -13.31 -9.31 13.17
CA MET A 167 -14.69 -9.25 12.64
C MET A 167 -15.64 -8.47 13.56
N ARG A 168 -15.54 -8.66 14.89
CA ARG A 168 -16.32 -7.83 15.84
C ARG A 168 -15.92 -6.36 15.79
N TRP A 169 -14.64 -6.08 15.65
CA TRP A 169 -14.13 -4.72 15.48
C TRP A 169 -14.51 -4.10 14.13
N ALA A 170 -14.60 -4.91 13.07
CA ALA A 170 -15.09 -4.45 11.77
C ALA A 170 -16.54 -3.97 11.84
N ALA A 171 -17.43 -4.70 12.54
CA ALA A 171 -18.81 -4.28 12.78
C ALA A 171 -18.87 -2.95 13.55
N ARG A 172 -18.12 -2.83 14.66
CA ARG A 172 -18.04 -1.58 15.45
C ARG A 172 -17.46 -0.42 14.63
N SER A 173 -16.47 -0.69 13.78
CA SER A 173 -15.91 0.31 12.85
C SER A 173 -16.97 0.79 11.86
N LYS A 174 -17.78 -0.13 11.33
CA LYS A 174 -18.89 0.21 10.42
C LYS A 174 -19.91 1.12 11.09
N ASP A 175 -20.31 0.78 12.31
CA ASP A 175 -21.26 1.59 13.09
C ASP A 175 -20.68 2.99 13.39
N ALA A 176 -19.42 3.07 13.80
CA ALA A 176 -18.75 4.33 14.10
C ALA A 176 -18.47 5.19 12.86
N PHE A 177 -18.24 4.57 11.70
CA PHE A 177 -18.10 5.29 10.44
C PHE A 177 -19.39 5.97 10.02
N GLY A 178 -20.53 5.28 10.18
CA GLY A 178 -21.86 5.78 9.84
C GLY A 178 -22.04 6.07 8.34
N ASP A 179 -22.96 6.96 8.01
CA ASP A 179 -23.15 7.43 6.62
C ASP A 179 -22.26 8.68 6.37
N ARG A 180 -21.27 8.52 5.49
CA ARG A 180 -20.32 9.58 5.12
C ARG A 180 -20.23 9.69 3.60
N PRO A 181 -21.14 10.41 2.95
CA PRO A 181 -21.12 10.60 1.50
C PRO A 181 -19.76 11.13 1.02
N GLY A 182 -19.24 10.52 -0.04
CA GLY A 182 -17.94 10.89 -0.61
C GLY A 182 -16.75 10.19 0.03
N HIS A 183 -16.97 9.38 1.07
CA HIS A 183 -15.94 8.56 1.70
C HIS A 183 -16.29 7.07 1.60
N ALA A 184 -15.30 6.20 1.61
CA ALA A 184 -15.47 4.75 1.60
C ALA A 184 -14.86 4.14 2.86
N LEU A 185 -15.47 3.04 3.34
CA LEU A 185 -14.94 2.19 4.39
C LEU A 185 -14.61 0.81 3.82
N PHE A 186 -13.36 0.37 4.00
CA PHE A 186 -12.94 -0.96 3.59
C PHE A 186 -12.83 -1.90 4.79
N GLY A 187 -13.36 -3.13 4.61
CA GLY A 187 -13.19 -4.23 5.55
C GLY A 187 -11.83 -4.90 5.35
N ILE A 188 -11.28 -5.54 6.39
CA ILE A 188 -9.99 -6.24 6.34
C ILE A 188 -10.19 -7.72 6.65
N MET A 189 -9.99 -8.58 5.64
CA MET A 189 -9.99 -10.03 5.77
C MET A 189 -8.73 -10.48 6.49
N GLN A 190 -8.88 -11.20 7.61
CA GLN A 190 -7.83 -11.85 8.37
C GLN A 190 -7.99 -13.38 8.29
N GLY A 191 -7.11 -14.18 8.89
CA GLY A 191 -7.22 -15.65 8.92
C GLY A 191 -5.91 -16.38 8.59
N GLY A 192 -4.76 -15.69 8.61
CA GLY A 192 -3.45 -16.29 8.35
C GLY A 192 -3.38 -16.94 6.97
N VAL A 193 -2.86 -18.15 6.91
CA VAL A 193 -2.77 -18.93 5.66
C VAL A 193 -3.84 -20.03 5.56
N THR A 194 -4.82 -20.05 6.48
CA THR A 194 -5.84 -21.08 6.60
C THR A 194 -7.08 -20.74 5.77
N PRO A 195 -7.43 -21.51 4.71
CA PRO A 195 -8.54 -21.20 3.81
C PRO A 195 -9.88 -21.05 4.54
N GLU A 196 -10.18 -21.92 5.49
CA GLU A 196 -11.45 -21.93 6.24
C GLU A 196 -11.61 -20.64 7.07
N LEU A 197 -10.53 -20.15 7.69
CA LEU A 197 -10.55 -18.90 8.45
C LEU A 197 -10.68 -17.68 7.53
N ARG A 198 -10.05 -17.70 6.35
CA ARG A 198 -10.21 -16.65 5.33
C ARG A 198 -11.64 -16.60 4.81
N GLU A 199 -12.26 -17.75 4.58
CA GLU A 199 -13.66 -17.85 4.14
C GLU A 199 -14.62 -17.37 5.24
N GLU A 200 -14.42 -17.78 6.51
CA GLU A 200 -15.18 -17.29 7.67
C GLU A 200 -15.10 -15.77 7.78
N SER A 201 -13.89 -15.22 7.67
CA SER A 201 -13.64 -13.77 7.70
C SER A 201 -14.33 -13.04 6.55
N ALA A 202 -14.21 -13.55 5.33
CA ALA A 202 -14.86 -12.96 4.15
C ALA A 202 -16.38 -12.93 4.28
N LYS A 203 -17.01 -14.03 4.72
CA LYS A 203 -18.47 -14.12 4.93
C LYS A 203 -18.93 -13.07 5.94
N ALA A 204 -18.25 -12.95 7.08
CA ALA A 204 -18.60 -11.96 8.10
C ALA A 204 -18.47 -10.51 7.56
N LEU A 205 -17.40 -10.20 6.81
CA LEU A 205 -17.23 -8.88 6.22
C LEU A 205 -18.27 -8.56 5.14
N VAL A 206 -18.64 -9.53 4.30
CA VAL A 206 -19.68 -9.36 3.27
C VAL A 206 -21.04 -9.12 3.90
N GLU A 207 -21.36 -9.80 5.01
CA GLU A 207 -22.59 -9.59 5.77
C GLU A 207 -22.65 -8.18 6.38
N ILE A 208 -21.54 -7.67 6.95
CA ILE A 208 -21.43 -6.27 7.45
C ILE A 208 -21.57 -5.27 6.30
N SER A 209 -21.12 -5.61 5.12
CA SER A 209 -21.17 -4.80 3.88
C SER A 209 -20.25 -3.58 3.90
N PHE A 210 -19.16 -3.66 3.14
CA PHE A 210 -18.17 -2.58 2.98
C PHE A 210 -18.14 -2.06 1.54
N ASP A 211 -17.55 -0.88 1.34
CA ASP A 211 -17.36 -0.28 0.01
C ASP A 211 -16.22 -0.93 -0.78
N GLY A 212 -15.30 -1.60 -0.08
CA GLY A 212 -14.19 -2.39 -0.60
C GLY A 212 -13.65 -3.34 0.46
N TYR A 213 -12.76 -4.24 0.06
CA TYR A 213 -12.24 -5.28 0.93
C TYR A 213 -10.73 -5.41 0.81
N ALA A 214 -10.04 -5.42 1.94
CA ALA A 214 -8.61 -5.68 2.00
C ALA A 214 -8.30 -7.10 2.42
N ILE A 215 -7.17 -7.63 1.95
CA ILE A 215 -6.57 -8.88 2.38
C ILE A 215 -5.39 -8.51 3.27
N GLY A 216 -5.58 -8.65 4.57
CA GLY A 216 -4.58 -8.36 5.59
C GLY A 216 -3.84 -9.61 6.08
N GLY A 217 -2.84 -9.42 6.95
CA GLY A 217 -2.10 -10.52 7.58
C GLY A 217 -1.24 -11.35 6.62
N LEU A 218 -0.81 -10.74 5.51
CA LEU A 218 0.17 -11.25 4.57
C LEU A 218 1.36 -10.28 4.50
N ALA A 219 2.50 -10.73 3.93
CA ALA A 219 3.78 -10.01 3.91
C ALA A 219 4.30 -9.65 5.32
N VAL A 220 4.00 -10.48 6.31
CA VAL A 220 4.42 -10.35 7.71
C VAL A 220 5.44 -11.42 8.13
N GLY A 221 6.01 -12.17 7.17
CA GLY A 221 7.06 -13.16 7.38
C GLY A 221 6.80 -14.56 6.84
N GLU A 222 5.63 -14.81 6.23
CA GLU A 222 5.24 -16.12 5.70
C GLU A 222 5.97 -16.54 4.41
N GLY A 223 6.54 -15.57 3.70
CA GLY A 223 7.19 -15.79 2.40
C GLY A 223 6.23 -15.70 1.21
N GLN A 224 6.82 -15.53 -0.01
CA GLN A 224 6.07 -15.30 -1.25
C GLN A 224 5.17 -16.49 -1.63
N GLU A 225 5.67 -17.72 -1.49
CA GLU A 225 4.94 -18.93 -1.85
C GLU A 225 3.64 -19.05 -1.04
N ALA A 226 3.71 -18.89 0.29
CA ALA A 226 2.55 -18.94 1.16
C ALA A 226 1.58 -17.78 0.88
N MET A 227 2.09 -16.57 0.62
CA MET A 227 1.28 -15.42 0.22
C MET A 227 0.51 -15.72 -1.07
N PHE A 228 1.16 -16.22 -2.11
CA PHE A 228 0.49 -16.56 -3.36
C PHE A 228 -0.50 -17.70 -3.20
N GLY A 229 -0.16 -18.71 -2.38
CA GLY A 229 -1.10 -19.79 -2.04
C GLY A 229 -2.40 -19.27 -1.43
N VAL A 230 -2.34 -18.24 -0.56
CA VAL A 230 -3.54 -17.57 -0.05
C VAL A 230 -4.26 -16.79 -1.15
N LEU A 231 -3.53 -16.06 -2.00
CA LEU A 231 -4.12 -15.27 -3.07
C LEU A 231 -4.76 -16.12 -4.18
N ASP A 232 -4.42 -17.38 -4.32
CA ASP A 232 -5.05 -18.28 -5.27
C ASP A 232 -6.55 -18.52 -4.96
N TYR A 233 -6.98 -18.34 -3.71
CA TYR A 233 -8.38 -18.53 -3.31
C TYR A 233 -9.02 -17.32 -2.62
N ALA A 234 -8.29 -16.55 -1.81
CA ALA A 234 -8.87 -15.51 -0.96
C ALA A 234 -9.61 -14.39 -1.73
N PRO A 235 -9.10 -13.87 -2.87
CA PRO A 235 -9.84 -12.89 -3.66
C PRO A 235 -11.17 -13.41 -4.17
N GLY A 236 -11.31 -14.75 -4.39
CA GLY A 236 -12.53 -15.39 -4.83
C GLY A 236 -13.66 -15.38 -3.80
N PHE A 237 -13.34 -15.22 -2.51
CA PHE A 237 -14.35 -15.10 -1.43
C PHE A 237 -14.95 -13.69 -1.35
N LEU A 238 -14.38 -12.70 -2.03
CA LEU A 238 -14.79 -11.30 -1.98
C LEU A 238 -15.68 -10.91 -3.17
N PRO A 239 -16.63 -9.96 -2.99
CA PRO A 239 -17.51 -9.53 -4.06
C PRO A 239 -16.76 -9.05 -5.30
N GLN A 240 -17.29 -9.39 -6.48
CA GLN A 240 -16.66 -9.02 -7.76
C GLN A 240 -16.86 -7.54 -8.11
N ASP A 241 -17.93 -6.94 -7.64
CA ASP A 241 -18.29 -5.53 -7.85
C ASP A 241 -17.63 -4.57 -6.84
N LYS A 242 -16.68 -5.06 -6.03
CA LYS A 242 -15.94 -4.27 -5.05
C LYS A 242 -14.44 -4.33 -5.28
N PRO A 243 -13.70 -3.24 -4.96
CA PRO A 243 -12.25 -3.26 -5.05
C PRO A 243 -11.62 -4.16 -3.98
N ARG A 244 -10.51 -4.81 -4.34
CA ARG A 244 -9.73 -5.73 -3.51
C ARG A 244 -8.35 -5.18 -3.27
N TYR A 245 -7.99 -4.98 -2.03
CA TYR A 245 -6.74 -4.35 -1.63
C TYR A 245 -5.84 -5.33 -0.87
N LEU A 246 -4.64 -5.63 -1.39
CA LEU A 246 -3.62 -6.40 -0.69
C LEU A 246 -2.68 -5.46 0.06
N MET A 247 -2.68 -5.54 1.39
CA MET A 247 -2.00 -4.60 2.27
C MET A 247 -0.50 -4.91 2.40
N GLY A 248 0.34 -3.88 2.29
CA GLY A 248 1.78 -3.95 2.59
C GLY A 248 2.65 -4.66 1.55
N VAL A 249 2.13 -4.99 0.39
CA VAL A 249 2.82 -5.73 -0.68
C VAL A 249 3.16 -4.80 -1.86
N GLY A 250 4.31 -4.85 -2.45
CA GLY A 250 5.55 -5.55 -2.18
C GLY A 250 6.58 -5.26 -3.27
N LYS A 251 7.35 -6.28 -3.64
CA LYS A 251 8.30 -6.21 -4.74
C LYS A 251 7.54 -6.21 -6.09
N PRO A 252 8.17 -5.78 -7.20
CA PRO A 252 7.53 -5.84 -8.51
C PRO A 252 6.93 -7.21 -8.86
N ASP A 253 7.64 -8.30 -8.56
CA ASP A 253 7.18 -9.67 -8.82
C ASP A 253 5.96 -10.04 -7.94
N ASP A 254 5.93 -9.59 -6.68
CA ASP A 254 4.78 -9.81 -5.78
C ASP A 254 3.54 -9.08 -6.29
N ILE A 255 3.74 -7.85 -6.79
CA ILE A 255 2.68 -7.00 -7.34
C ILE A 255 2.05 -7.64 -8.57
N VAL A 256 2.87 -8.07 -9.54
CA VAL A 256 2.40 -8.73 -10.77
C VAL A 256 1.65 -10.02 -10.43
N GLY A 257 2.23 -10.85 -9.55
CA GLY A 257 1.60 -12.09 -9.08
C GLY A 257 0.29 -11.86 -8.32
N ALA A 258 0.16 -10.77 -7.56
CA ALA A 258 -1.08 -10.41 -6.86
C ALA A 258 -2.17 -9.94 -7.86
N VAL A 259 -1.82 -9.09 -8.82
CA VAL A 259 -2.77 -8.65 -9.87
C VAL A 259 -3.27 -9.82 -10.72
N LYS A 260 -2.40 -10.75 -11.08
CA LYS A 260 -2.77 -12.01 -11.74
C LYS A 260 -3.89 -12.76 -11.02
N ARG A 261 -3.94 -12.65 -9.69
CA ARG A 261 -4.88 -13.34 -8.78
C ARG A 261 -6.09 -12.49 -8.40
N GLY A 262 -6.29 -11.34 -9.05
CA GLY A 262 -7.50 -10.52 -8.90
C GLY A 262 -7.42 -9.44 -7.82
N VAL A 263 -6.22 -9.00 -7.44
CA VAL A 263 -6.00 -7.85 -6.55
C VAL A 263 -6.03 -6.55 -7.37
N ASP A 264 -6.69 -5.52 -6.84
CA ASP A 264 -6.86 -4.22 -7.50
C ASP A 264 -5.97 -3.11 -6.93
N MET A 265 -5.60 -3.19 -5.66
CA MET A 265 -4.85 -2.14 -4.97
C MET A 265 -3.74 -2.73 -4.11
N MET A 266 -2.63 -2.04 -4.02
CA MET A 266 -1.49 -2.41 -3.15
C MET A 266 -0.78 -1.16 -2.65
N ASP A 267 -0.14 -1.29 -1.50
CA ASP A 267 0.80 -0.30 -0.96
C ASP A 267 2.08 -0.97 -0.51
N CYS A 268 3.19 -0.27 -0.56
CA CYS A 268 4.41 -0.69 0.12
C CYS A 268 5.37 0.47 0.33
N VAL A 269 6.08 0.45 1.45
CA VAL A 269 7.18 1.40 1.71
C VAL A 269 8.44 1.11 0.89
N LEU A 270 8.48 -0.04 0.21
CA LEU A 270 9.68 -0.57 -0.46
C LEU A 270 10.29 0.42 -1.47
N PRO A 271 9.55 1.05 -2.39
CA PRO A 271 10.16 1.95 -3.38
C PRO A 271 10.91 3.12 -2.72
N SER A 272 10.28 3.78 -1.75
CA SER A 272 10.88 4.90 -1.05
C SER A 272 11.95 4.49 -0.04
N ARG A 273 11.80 3.32 0.62
CA ARG A 273 12.82 2.76 1.51
C ARG A 273 14.09 2.39 0.74
N SER A 274 13.93 1.64 -0.36
CA SER A 274 15.03 1.24 -1.24
C SER A 274 15.75 2.45 -1.82
N GLY A 275 15.03 3.45 -2.32
CA GLY A 275 15.62 4.67 -2.85
C GLY A 275 16.50 5.39 -1.83
N ARG A 276 16.08 5.48 -0.57
CA ARG A 276 16.86 6.11 0.51
C ARG A 276 18.06 5.27 0.98
N THR A 277 18.09 3.98 0.67
CA THR A 277 19.22 3.09 1.00
C THR A 277 20.15 2.82 -0.18
N GLY A 278 19.92 3.51 -1.32
CA GLY A 278 20.78 3.42 -2.49
C GLY A 278 20.43 2.30 -3.46
N GLN A 279 19.18 1.79 -3.41
CA GLN A 279 18.73 0.73 -4.28
C GLN A 279 17.66 1.23 -5.27
N GLY A 280 17.93 1.05 -6.56
CA GLY A 280 16.99 1.27 -7.66
C GLY A 280 16.28 -0.01 -8.06
N TRP A 281 15.00 0.10 -8.43
CA TRP A 281 14.21 -0.96 -9.06
C TRP A 281 14.07 -0.66 -10.53
N THR A 282 14.61 -1.52 -11.39
CA THR A 282 14.54 -1.38 -12.85
C THR A 282 13.78 -2.55 -13.45
N ARG A 283 13.48 -2.47 -14.74
CA ARG A 283 12.86 -3.57 -15.50
C ARG A 283 13.73 -4.83 -15.54
N TRP A 284 15.04 -4.69 -15.36
CA TRP A 284 15.99 -5.81 -15.28
C TRP A 284 16.28 -6.28 -13.85
N GLY A 285 15.57 -5.76 -12.85
CA GLY A 285 15.74 -6.15 -11.46
C GLY A 285 16.21 -5.03 -10.55
N GLN A 286 16.78 -5.40 -9.41
CA GLN A 286 17.24 -4.47 -8.38
C GLN A 286 18.71 -4.12 -8.61
N VAL A 287 19.03 -2.82 -8.57
CA VAL A 287 20.38 -2.28 -8.75
C VAL A 287 20.84 -1.59 -7.46
N ASN A 288 21.97 -2.02 -6.91
CA ASN A 288 22.57 -1.36 -5.74
C ASN A 288 23.60 -0.31 -6.17
N LEU A 289 23.20 0.97 -6.13
CA LEU A 289 24.03 2.11 -6.55
C LEU A 289 25.21 2.37 -5.62
N ARG A 290 25.33 1.68 -4.47
CA ARG A 290 26.52 1.74 -3.61
C ARG A 290 27.70 0.94 -4.16
N ASN A 291 27.44 0.04 -5.12
CA ASN A 291 28.47 -0.82 -5.71
C ASN A 291 29.44 0.02 -6.55
N ALA A 292 30.76 -0.20 -6.36
CA ALA A 292 31.82 0.53 -7.05
C ALA A 292 31.79 0.39 -8.58
N ARG A 293 31.16 -0.67 -9.13
CA ARG A 293 30.97 -0.84 -10.58
C ARG A 293 30.26 0.34 -11.27
N HIS A 294 29.55 1.17 -10.49
CA HIS A 294 28.81 2.33 -11.02
C HIS A 294 29.61 3.63 -10.98
N ALA A 295 30.83 3.64 -10.41
CA ALA A 295 31.58 4.87 -10.17
C ALA A 295 31.91 5.67 -11.43
N GLU A 296 32.10 5.00 -12.56
CA GLU A 296 32.43 5.61 -13.85
C GLU A 296 31.34 5.37 -14.91
N ASP A 297 30.21 4.78 -14.53
CA ASP A 297 29.13 4.44 -15.48
C ASP A 297 28.31 5.69 -15.84
N THR A 298 28.50 6.18 -17.07
CA THR A 298 27.82 7.38 -17.58
C THR A 298 26.39 7.11 -18.09
N ARG A 299 25.97 5.86 -18.15
CA ARG A 299 24.62 5.47 -18.59
C ARG A 299 23.58 5.80 -17.52
N PRO A 300 22.31 6.01 -17.88
CA PRO A 300 21.22 6.15 -16.92
C PRO A 300 20.99 4.88 -16.09
N LEU A 301 20.25 4.98 -14.99
CA LEU A 301 19.90 3.83 -14.17
C LEU A 301 19.08 2.79 -14.98
N ASP A 302 18.14 3.26 -15.79
CA ASP A 302 17.32 2.48 -16.71
C ASP A 302 17.14 3.28 -18.01
N GLU A 303 17.68 2.77 -19.12
CA GLU A 303 17.71 3.47 -20.41
C GLU A 303 16.32 3.67 -21.02
N ALA A 304 15.37 2.80 -20.72
CA ALA A 304 14.00 2.92 -21.22
C ALA A 304 13.10 3.73 -20.26
N CYS A 305 13.58 4.10 -19.08
CA CYS A 305 12.80 4.84 -18.10
C CYS A 305 12.77 6.35 -18.44
N THR A 306 11.57 6.93 -18.37
CA THR A 306 11.35 8.34 -18.71
C THR A 306 11.36 9.29 -17.49
N CYS A 307 11.63 8.78 -16.29
CA CYS A 307 11.66 9.63 -15.10
C CYS A 307 12.81 10.67 -15.14
N PRO A 308 12.70 11.79 -14.42
CA PRO A 308 13.73 12.80 -14.39
C PRO A 308 15.11 12.31 -13.91
N ALA A 309 15.14 11.28 -13.05
CA ALA A 309 16.40 10.70 -12.59
C ALA A 309 17.15 10.02 -13.75
N CYS A 310 16.46 9.20 -14.56
CA CYS A 310 17.07 8.50 -15.69
C CYS A 310 17.37 9.42 -16.86
N ARG A 311 16.55 10.47 -17.09
CA ARG A 311 16.77 11.41 -18.20
C ARG A 311 17.95 12.34 -18.01
N ASN A 312 18.28 12.67 -16.76
CA ASN A 312 19.20 13.77 -16.48
C ASN A 312 20.45 13.36 -15.70
N TYR A 313 20.52 12.16 -15.15
CA TYR A 313 21.60 11.74 -14.26
C TYR A 313 22.12 10.35 -14.60
N SER A 314 23.46 10.21 -14.55
CA SER A 314 24.14 8.95 -14.78
C SER A 314 24.17 8.06 -13.52
N ARG A 315 24.44 6.77 -13.70
CA ARG A 315 24.73 5.84 -12.59
C ARG A 315 25.93 6.32 -11.76
N ALA A 316 26.97 6.90 -12.40
CA ALA A 316 28.12 7.47 -11.71
C ALA A 316 27.72 8.62 -10.77
N TYR A 317 26.87 9.54 -11.22
CA TYR A 317 26.38 10.61 -10.35
C TYR A 317 25.53 10.07 -9.20
N LEU A 318 24.58 9.15 -9.49
CA LEU A 318 23.75 8.52 -8.47
C LEU A 318 24.61 7.77 -7.44
N HIS A 319 25.62 7.00 -7.90
CA HIS A 319 26.60 6.34 -7.04
C HIS A 319 27.29 7.35 -6.12
N HIS A 320 27.82 8.47 -6.69
CA HIS A 320 28.54 9.50 -5.93
C HIS A 320 27.65 10.09 -4.83
N VAL A 321 26.47 10.61 -5.16
CA VAL A 321 25.60 11.28 -4.18
C VAL A 321 25.02 10.33 -3.12
N ILE A 322 24.80 9.04 -3.45
CA ILE A 322 24.43 8.02 -2.48
C ILE A 322 25.57 7.67 -1.54
N LYS A 323 26.80 7.53 -2.04
CA LYS A 323 28.00 7.27 -1.23
C LYS A 323 28.34 8.44 -0.33
N SER A 324 28.14 9.66 -0.80
CA SER A 324 28.36 10.88 -0.03
C SER A 324 27.25 11.17 1.00
N GLY A 325 26.15 10.41 0.97
CA GLY A 325 25.01 10.60 1.89
C GLY A 325 24.15 11.83 1.57
N GLU A 326 24.26 12.36 0.34
CA GLU A 326 23.51 13.53 -0.10
C GLU A 326 22.00 13.22 -0.25
N ILE A 327 21.15 14.13 0.22
CA ILE A 327 19.70 13.98 0.18
C ILE A 327 19.18 13.78 -1.25
N ILE A 328 19.80 14.47 -2.23
CA ILE A 328 19.43 14.37 -3.65
C ILE A 328 19.50 12.92 -4.17
N GLY A 329 20.44 12.11 -3.69
CA GLY A 329 20.53 10.70 -4.04
C GLY A 329 19.27 9.91 -3.62
N SER A 330 18.80 10.14 -2.38
CA SER A 330 17.55 9.57 -1.89
C SER A 330 16.32 10.06 -2.67
N MET A 331 16.30 11.33 -3.06
CA MET A 331 15.21 11.94 -3.84
C MET A 331 15.13 11.32 -5.25
N LEU A 332 16.25 11.27 -5.97
CA LEU A 332 16.31 10.76 -7.34
C LEU A 332 15.96 9.28 -7.42
N LEU A 333 16.50 8.44 -6.52
CA LEU A 333 16.20 7.03 -6.50
C LEU A 333 14.75 6.73 -6.06
N THR A 334 14.21 7.49 -5.10
CA THR A 334 12.82 7.33 -4.70
C THR A 334 11.88 7.71 -5.85
N TRP A 335 12.18 8.79 -6.58
CA TRP A 335 11.41 9.19 -7.75
C TRP A 335 11.43 8.11 -8.82
N HIS A 336 12.64 7.64 -9.17
CA HIS A 336 12.78 6.56 -10.15
C HIS A 336 11.98 5.31 -9.74
N ASN A 337 12.13 4.84 -8.50
CA ASN A 337 11.44 3.64 -8.01
C ASN A 337 9.91 3.79 -8.08
N LEU A 338 9.38 4.92 -7.61
CA LEU A 338 7.94 5.16 -7.68
C LEU A 338 7.44 5.27 -9.11
N HIS A 339 8.21 5.92 -9.99
CA HIS A 339 7.87 6.01 -11.41
C HIS A 339 7.80 4.62 -12.05
N TYR A 340 8.80 3.77 -11.81
CA TYR A 340 8.81 2.40 -12.32
C TYR A 340 7.63 1.57 -11.79
N PHE A 341 7.28 1.70 -10.52
CA PHE A 341 6.11 1.02 -9.97
C PHE A 341 4.80 1.48 -10.62
N GLN A 342 4.67 2.76 -10.96
CA GLN A 342 3.51 3.25 -11.71
C GLN A 342 3.52 2.80 -13.18
N GLU A 343 4.70 2.66 -13.81
CA GLU A 343 4.82 2.05 -15.14
C GLU A 343 4.33 0.59 -15.15
N ILE A 344 4.69 -0.20 -14.14
CA ILE A 344 4.17 -1.58 -13.97
C ILE A 344 2.64 -1.57 -13.89
N MET A 345 2.05 -0.67 -13.06
CA MET A 345 0.60 -0.55 -12.97
C MET A 345 -0.04 -0.19 -14.31
N ALA A 346 0.52 0.76 -15.04
CA ALA A 346 0.02 1.18 -16.34
C ALA A 346 0.09 0.02 -17.35
N GLY A 347 1.24 -0.65 -17.43
CA GLY A 347 1.43 -1.80 -18.34
C GLY A 347 0.44 -2.95 -18.05
N MET A 348 0.19 -3.25 -16.77
CA MET A 348 -0.81 -4.26 -16.41
C MET A 348 -2.23 -3.85 -16.80
N ARG A 349 -2.64 -2.59 -16.53
CA ARG A 349 -3.97 -2.10 -16.94
C ARG A 349 -4.18 -2.21 -18.44
N ASP A 350 -3.20 -1.78 -19.23
CA ASP A 350 -3.26 -1.84 -20.70
C ASP A 350 -3.30 -3.29 -21.20
N ALA A 351 -2.50 -4.17 -20.62
CA ALA A 351 -2.47 -5.58 -20.99
C ALA A 351 -3.78 -6.31 -20.64
N ILE A 352 -4.35 -6.07 -19.46
CA ILE A 352 -5.64 -6.64 -19.05
C ILE A 352 -6.76 -6.15 -19.96
N ALA A 353 -6.82 -4.85 -20.25
CA ALA A 353 -7.83 -4.28 -21.13
C ALA A 353 -7.75 -4.84 -22.56
N ALA A 354 -6.56 -5.22 -23.00
CA ALA A 354 -6.32 -5.82 -24.32
C ALA A 354 -6.44 -7.36 -24.36
N GLY A 355 -6.71 -8.03 -23.20
CA GLY A 355 -6.79 -9.50 -23.12
C GLY A 355 -5.45 -10.20 -23.39
N ARG A 356 -4.32 -9.59 -23.00
CA ARG A 356 -2.96 -10.11 -23.23
C ARG A 356 -2.06 -10.03 -21.99
N PHE A 357 -2.68 -10.13 -20.82
CA PHE A 357 -1.94 -10.03 -19.54
C PHE A 357 -0.88 -11.13 -19.39
N ALA A 358 -1.18 -12.36 -19.85
CA ALA A 358 -0.23 -13.47 -19.76
C ALA A 358 1.04 -13.22 -20.60
N ASP A 359 0.91 -12.64 -21.80
CA ASP A 359 2.06 -12.29 -22.65
C ASP A 359 2.89 -11.18 -22.01
N TRP A 360 2.22 -10.15 -21.47
CA TRP A 360 2.88 -9.05 -20.78
C TRP A 360 3.62 -9.53 -19.52
N GLU A 361 3.04 -10.45 -18.75
CA GLU A 361 3.67 -11.08 -17.58
C GLU A 361 4.92 -11.86 -17.98
N ALA A 362 4.85 -12.62 -19.07
CA ALA A 362 6.00 -13.38 -19.59
C ALA A 362 7.14 -12.45 -19.99
N ASP A 363 6.85 -11.36 -20.73
CA ASP A 363 7.83 -10.34 -21.10
C ASP A 363 8.44 -9.64 -19.89
N PHE A 364 7.61 -9.31 -18.87
CA PHE A 364 8.06 -8.74 -17.61
C PHE A 364 9.08 -9.63 -16.91
N HIS A 365 8.80 -10.93 -16.79
CA HIS A 365 9.71 -11.88 -16.16
C HIS A 365 10.96 -12.17 -17.01
N ALA A 366 10.83 -12.21 -18.33
CA ALA A 366 11.96 -12.39 -19.23
C ALA A 366 12.99 -11.25 -19.09
N LEU A 367 12.55 -9.99 -19.11
CA LEU A 367 13.42 -8.82 -18.90
C LEU A 367 14.13 -8.88 -17.54
N ARG A 368 13.43 -9.26 -16.49
CA ARG A 368 14.01 -9.37 -15.14
C ARG A 368 15.03 -10.51 -15.03
N ALA A 369 14.84 -11.60 -15.79
CA ALA A 369 15.79 -12.73 -15.84
C ALA A 369 17.10 -12.37 -16.54
N GLU A 370 17.13 -11.36 -17.42
CA GLU A 370 18.36 -10.85 -18.05
C GLU A 370 19.32 -10.24 -17.02
N GLY A 371 18.77 -9.66 -15.92
CA GLY A 371 19.55 -8.98 -14.89
C GLY A 371 20.06 -7.60 -15.34
N ASP A 372 20.77 -6.93 -14.44
CA ASP A 372 21.29 -5.58 -14.71
C ASP A 372 22.35 -5.61 -15.81
N ILE A 373 22.42 -4.51 -16.57
CA ILE A 373 23.41 -4.32 -17.64
C ILE A 373 24.84 -4.57 -17.15
N ALA A 374 25.69 -5.10 -18.05
CA ALA A 374 27.09 -5.36 -17.76
C ALA A 374 27.83 -4.08 -17.32
N PRO A 375 28.83 -4.16 -16.42
CA PRO A 375 29.71 -3.02 -16.12
C PRO A 375 30.39 -2.48 -17.38
N LEU A 376 30.74 -1.18 -17.36
CA LEU A 376 31.63 -0.58 -18.36
C LEU A 376 33.06 -1.10 -18.17
#